data_3940b28c6a41a14da59591f32462e24e
#
_entry.id   3940b28c6a41a14da59591f32462e24e
#
_cell.length_a   1.000
_cell.length_b   1.000
_cell.length_c   1.000
_cell.angle_alpha   90.00
_cell.angle_beta   90.00
_cell.angle_gamma   90.00
#
_symmetry.space_group_name_H-M   'P 1'
#
loop_
_entity.id
_entity.type
_entity.pdbx_description
1 polymer ?
#
loop_
_entity_poly.entity_id
_entity_poly.type
_entity_poly.pdbx_seq_one_letter_code
_entity_poly.pdbx_strand_id
1 'polypeptide(L)'
;MGSALPLFHLYGDPPDDSVFDFIHIETIASRSSIHDWTIRAHRHRNLFQILLIEKGGGDMSFETATARFSAPAVILVPATTAHGFRFTPQVTDGWVVSFTEDVADALGDQSGEALARLKTVANQPLLPLADAGEARRLSALCADLYEEDSLAREGHRLAMRGLLALIAIEVVRLAVSRARSGAVTLSRTDPRVDQLRRLVDEHFRKERMISFYAEKLAMTPDRLNDHVKRATGVTAGHLIRQRVLTEAKRQLVFTNQAIHEIA
;
A
#
# COMPACT_ATOMS: atom_id res chain seq x y z
N MET A 1 -22.31 15.77 14.33
CA MET A 1 -22.45 14.85 13.19
C MET A 1 -21.10 14.82 12.49
N GLY A 2 -20.28 13.79 12.69
CA GLY A 2 -19.01 13.64 11.98
C GLY A 2 -19.30 13.33 10.53
N SER A 3 -18.92 14.23 9.62
CA SER A 3 -18.96 13.96 8.19
C SER A 3 -18.09 12.75 7.91
N ALA A 4 -18.65 11.71 7.29
CA ALA A 4 -17.88 10.57 6.84
C ALA A 4 -16.78 11.07 5.89
N LEU A 5 -15.54 10.58 6.07
CA LEU A 5 -14.43 10.92 5.17
C LEU A 5 -14.77 10.45 3.75
N PRO A 6 -14.53 11.28 2.73
CA PRO A 6 -14.78 10.90 1.35
C PRO A 6 -13.91 9.68 0.96
N LEU A 7 -14.50 8.81 0.16
CA LEU A 7 -13.87 7.64 -0.43
C LEU A 7 -13.67 7.91 -1.92
N PHE A 8 -12.45 7.80 -2.41
CA PHE A 8 -12.11 8.01 -3.83
C PHE A 8 -11.43 6.76 -4.41
N HIS A 9 -11.51 6.58 -5.73
CA HIS A 9 -10.61 5.70 -6.47
C HIS A 9 -9.22 6.36 -6.53
N LEU A 10 -9.01 7.38 -7.35
CA LEU A 10 -7.95 8.36 -7.20
C LEU A 10 -8.55 9.64 -6.61
N TYR A 11 -7.73 10.49 -6.00
CA TYR A 11 -8.25 11.71 -5.37
C TYR A 11 -9.04 12.57 -6.37
N GLY A 12 -10.31 12.84 -6.04
CA GLY A 12 -11.25 13.56 -6.90
C GLY A 12 -12.12 12.67 -7.77
N ASP A 13 -11.77 11.39 -7.97
CA ASP A 13 -12.54 10.45 -8.78
C ASP A 13 -13.55 9.67 -7.93
N PRO A 14 -14.72 9.32 -8.47
CA PRO A 14 -15.69 8.50 -7.75
C PRO A 14 -15.09 7.14 -7.37
N PRO A 15 -15.59 6.49 -6.31
CA PRO A 15 -15.15 5.15 -5.96
C PRO A 15 -15.48 4.18 -7.10
N ASP A 16 -14.48 3.43 -7.55
CA ASP A 16 -14.66 2.36 -8.52
C ASP A 16 -14.17 1.04 -7.91
N ASP A 17 -15.12 0.16 -7.58
CA ASP A 17 -14.85 -1.15 -7.02
C ASP A 17 -14.53 -2.21 -8.08
N SER A 18 -14.71 -1.88 -9.37
CA SER A 18 -14.44 -2.77 -10.51
C SER A 18 -12.99 -2.75 -10.96
N VAL A 19 -12.21 -1.75 -10.52
CA VAL A 19 -10.81 -1.61 -10.92
C VAL A 19 -9.97 -2.69 -10.27
N PHE A 20 -9.46 -3.55 -11.11
CA PHE A 20 -8.62 -4.69 -10.78
C PHE A 20 -7.33 -4.59 -11.58
N ASP A 21 -6.20 -5.04 -10.99
CA ASP A 21 -4.90 -5.03 -11.65
C ASP A 21 -4.44 -3.62 -12.07
N PHE A 22 -4.68 -2.65 -11.18
CA PHE A 22 -4.43 -1.26 -11.44
C PHE A 22 -3.06 -0.82 -10.91
N ILE A 23 -2.27 -0.22 -11.78
CA ILE A 23 -1.03 0.51 -11.44
C ILE A 23 -1.11 1.85 -12.16
N HIS A 24 -0.86 2.93 -11.44
CA HIS A 24 -0.83 4.28 -11.99
C HIS A 24 0.29 5.08 -11.34
N ILE A 25 0.91 5.95 -12.13
CA ILE A 25 1.93 6.87 -11.65
C ILE A 25 1.69 8.27 -12.19
N GLU A 26 1.91 9.26 -11.34
CA GLU A 26 1.80 10.67 -11.70
C GLU A 26 2.80 11.50 -10.91
N THR A 27 3.06 12.73 -11.33
CA THR A 27 3.88 13.65 -10.53
C THR A 27 3.03 14.30 -9.43
N ILE A 28 3.69 14.64 -8.31
CA ILE A 28 3.03 15.41 -7.23
C ILE A 28 2.50 16.73 -7.79
N ALA A 29 3.28 17.39 -8.65
CA ALA A 29 2.89 18.66 -9.25
C ALA A 29 1.64 18.53 -10.13
N SER A 30 1.53 17.49 -10.98
CA SER A 30 0.39 17.29 -11.87
C SER A 30 -0.93 17.12 -11.09
N ARG A 31 -0.90 16.34 -10.02
CA ARG A 31 -2.09 16.09 -9.19
C ARG A 31 -2.40 17.26 -8.27
N SER A 32 -1.39 17.80 -7.59
CA SER A 32 -1.62 18.77 -6.51
C SER A 32 -1.94 20.18 -7.01
N SER A 33 -1.42 20.55 -8.19
CA SER A 33 -1.65 21.89 -8.75
C SER A 33 -3.13 22.17 -9.05
N ILE A 34 -3.89 21.17 -9.49
CA ILE A 34 -5.34 21.30 -9.76
C ILE A 34 -6.19 21.35 -8.48
N HIS A 35 -5.60 21.08 -7.32
CA HIS A 35 -6.24 21.10 -6.00
C HIS A 35 -5.60 22.12 -5.05
N ASP A 36 -5.05 23.22 -5.59
CA ASP A 36 -4.38 24.28 -4.80
C ASP A 36 -3.33 23.73 -3.82
N TRP A 37 -2.58 22.70 -4.25
CA TRP A 37 -1.54 22.02 -3.47
C TRP A 37 -2.04 21.41 -2.15
N THR A 38 -3.36 21.23 -2.04
CA THR A 38 -4.00 20.67 -0.86
C THR A 38 -4.88 19.47 -1.22
N ILE A 39 -4.43 18.29 -0.84
CA ILE A 39 -5.19 17.05 -0.93
C ILE A 39 -5.89 16.85 0.42
N ARG A 40 -7.19 17.09 0.46
CA ARG A 40 -7.97 16.98 1.71
C ARG A 40 -8.01 15.55 2.21
N ALA A 41 -8.26 15.37 3.51
CA ALA A 41 -8.35 14.06 4.13
C ALA A 41 -9.41 13.19 3.43
N HIS A 42 -9.01 12.00 2.99
CA HIS A 42 -9.82 11.03 2.26
C HIS A 42 -9.29 9.62 2.48
N ARG A 43 -9.94 8.62 1.89
CA ARG A 43 -9.51 7.22 1.90
C ARG A 43 -9.63 6.62 0.51
N HIS A 44 -8.77 5.65 0.21
CA HIS A 44 -8.94 4.73 -0.90
C HIS A 44 -9.33 3.35 -0.37
N ARG A 45 -10.28 2.68 -1.02
CA ARG A 45 -10.74 1.37 -0.55
C ARG A 45 -9.72 0.27 -0.77
N ASN A 46 -9.03 0.29 -1.90
CA ASN A 46 -8.19 -0.80 -2.41
C ASN A 46 -6.85 -0.31 -2.99
N LEU A 47 -6.47 0.95 -2.77
CA LEU A 47 -5.19 1.46 -3.27
C LEU A 47 -4.17 1.60 -2.16
N PHE A 48 -2.99 1.05 -2.41
CA PHE A 48 -1.76 1.39 -1.72
C PHE A 48 -1.05 2.49 -2.51
N GLN A 49 -0.48 3.48 -1.83
CA GLN A 49 0.28 4.55 -2.49
C GLN A 49 1.69 4.64 -1.93
N ILE A 50 2.63 4.88 -2.83
CA ILE A 50 4.02 5.22 -2.52
C ILE A 50 4.25 6.62 -3.08
N LEU A 51 4.56 7.58 -2.22
CA LEU A 51 4.98 8.92 -2.63
C LEU A 51 6.49 9.05 -2.45
N LEU A 52 7.20 9.40 -3.50
CA LEU A 52 8.60 9.83 -3.42
C LEU A 52 8.63 11.36 -3.47
N ILE A 53 9.07 11.98 -2.40
CA ILE A 53 9.25 13.43 -2.31
C ILE A 53 10.70 13.73 -2.69
N GLU A 54 10.91 14.32 -3.86
CA GLU A 54 12.25 14.64 -4.39
C GLU A 54 12.68 16.06 -4.05
N LYS A 55 11.70 16.99 -3.99
CA LYS A 55 11.93 18.39 -3.68
C LYS A 55 10.84 18.93 -2.77
N GLY A 56 11.18 19.98 -2.03
CA GLY A 56 10.21 20.69 -1.19
C GLY A 56 9.81 19.91 0.05
N GLY A 57 8.53 19.94 0.36
CA GLY A 57 7.97 19.32 1.56
C GLY A 57 6.53 19.77 1.82
N GLY A 58 6.09 19.58 3.05
CA GLY A 58 4.73 19.96 3.43
C GLY A 58 4.29 19.35 4.75
N ASP A 59 3.01 19.37 4.97
CA ASP A 59 2.35 18.70 6.09
C ASP A 59 1.50 17.54 5.59
N MET A 60 1.49 16.44 6.32
CA MET A 60 0.60 15.31 6.05
C MET A 60 -0.29 15.05 7.26
N SER A 61 -1.52 14.65 7.01
CA SER A 61 -2.41 14.02 7.98
C SER A 61 -2.49 12.51 7.70
N PHE A 62 -2.44 11.70 8.75
CA PHE A 62 -2.45 10.25 8.64
C PHE A 62 -3.25 9.70 9.82
N GLU A 63 -4.44 9.16 9.54
CA GLU A 63 -5.45 8.84 10.55
C GLU A 63 -5.72 10.07 11.46
N THR A 64 -5.36 10.00 12.73
CA THR A 64 -5.53 11.09 13.70
C THR A 64 -4.26 11.90 13.95
N ALA A 65 -3.15 11.52 13.33
CA ALA A 65 -1.85 12.17 13.51
C ALA A 65 -1.57 13.15 12.36
N THR A 66 -0.77 14.16 12.65
CA THR A 66 -0.19 15.07 11.65
C THR A 66 1.32 15.06 11.78
N ALA A 67 2.01 15.15 10.65
CA ALA A 67 3.47 15.24 10.62
C ALA A 67 3.91 16.18 9.50
N ARG A 68 5.04 16.85 9.72
CA ARG A 68 5.73 17.60 8.67
C ARG A 68 6.73 16.67 7.98
N PHE A 69 6.85 16.81 6.67
CA PHE A 69 7.84 16.13 5.87
C PHE A 69 8.64 17.08 5.00
N SER A 70 9.87 16.67 4.68
CA SER A 70 10.76 17.39 3.76
C SER A 70 11.48 16.39 2.86
N ALA A 71 11.81 16.82 1.64
CA ALA A 71 12.61 16.03 0.71
C ALA A 71 14.06 15.85 1.20
N PRO A 72 14.71 14.73 0.86
CA PRO A 72 14.13 13.58 0.19
C PRO A 72 13.44 12.63 1.18
N ALA A 73 12.26 12.12 0.82
CA ALA A 73 11.50 11.22 1.68
C ALA A 73 10.59 10.30 0.87
N VAL A 74 10.26 9.15 1.44
CA VAL A 74 9.19 8.28 0.96
C VAL A 74 8.03 8.33 1.95
N ILE A 75 6.80 8.44 1.43
CA ILE A 75 5.58 8.32 2.22
C ILE A 75 4.79 7.13 1.71
N LEU A 76 4.35 6.28 2.64
CA LEU A 76 3.61 5.06 2.35
C LEU A 76 2.18 5.19 2.89
N VAL A 77 1.21 4.97 2.04
CA VAL A 77 -0.21 5.03 2.40
C VAL A 77 -0.88 3.70 2.09
N PRO A 78 -1.11 2.84 3.09
CA PRO A 78 -1.87 1.61 2.91
C PRO A 78 -3.32 1.88 2.52
N ALA A 79 -3.95 0.90 1.86
CA ALA A 79 -5.39 0.95 1.58
C ALA A 79 -6.20 1.20 2.85
N THR A 80 -7.34 1.84 2.71
CA THR A 80 -8.29 2.21 3.78
C THR A 80 -7.80 3.24 4.80
N THR A 81 -6.55 3.66 4.74
CA THR A 81 -5.97 4.66 5.64
C THR A 81 -6.46 6.07 5.31
N ALA A 82 -6.96 6.78 6.32
CA ALA A 82 -7.31 8.20 6.17
C ALA A 82 -6.03 9.04 6.04
N HIS A 83 -5.90 9.78 4.95
CA HIS A 83 -4.73 10.59 4.71
C HIS A 83 -5.07 11.88 3.94
N GLY A 84 -4.20 12.85 4.04
CA GLY A 84 -4.26 14.10 3.31
C GLY A 84 -2.92 14.81 3.32
N PHE A 85 -2.72 15.72 2.37
CA PHE A 85 -1.45 16.41 2.20
C PHE A 85 -1.69 17.91 1.98
N ARG A 86 -0.79 18.73 2.50
CA ARG A 86 -0.62 20.12 2.13
C ARG A 86 0.83 20.29 1.69
N PHE A 87 1.04 20.33 0.39
CA PHE A 87 2.36 20.52 -0.20
C PHE A 87 2.76 22.00 -0.21
N THR A 88 4.07 22.28 -0.16
CA THR A 88 4.57 23.64 -0.41
C THR A 88 4.40 23.95 -1.89
N PRO A 89 3.56 24.95 -2.25
CA PRO A 89 3.21 25.23 -3.64
C PRO A 89 4.45 25.52 -4.50
N GLN A 90 4.46 25.01 -5.74
CA GLN A 90 5.47 25.24 -6.76
C GLN A 90 6.91 24.80 -6.38
N VAL A 91 7.12 24.27 -5.17
CA VAL A 91 8.43 23.81 -4.68
C VAL A 91 8.45 22.31 -4.51
N THR A 92 7.32 21.74 -4.06
CA THR A 92 7.26 20.29 -3.81
C THR A 92 7.01 19.56 -5.12
N ASP A 93 7.89 18.58 -5.39
CA ASP A 93 7.76 17.68 -6.53
C ASP A 93 8.29 16.28 -6.21
N GLY A 94 7.95 15.34 -7.08
CA GLY A 94 8.25 13.92 -6.96
C GLY A 94 7.13 13.07 -7.57
N TRP A 95 6.98 11.85 -7.11
CA TRP A 95 6.14 10.83 -7.72
C TRP A 95 5.07 10.32 -6.77
N VAL A 96 3.92 9.99 -7.30
CA VAL A 96 2.85 9.23 -6.63
C VAL A 96 2.60 7.97 -7.43
N VAL A 97 2.93 6.82 -6.87
CA VAL A 97 2.63 5.49 -7.43
C VAL A 97 1.44 4.93 -6.68
N SER A 98 0.34 4.68 -7.37
CA SER A 98 -0.89 4.11 -6.83
C SER A 98 -1.13 2.72 -7.43
N PHE A 99 -1.40 1.72 -6.63
CA PHE A 99 -1.67 0.37 -7.12
C PHE A 99 -2.66 -0.37 -6.23
N THR A 100 -3.41 -1.29 -6.82
CA THR A 100 -4.38 -2.10 -6.08
C THR A 100 -3.69 -3.22 -5.30
N GLU A 101 -4.28 -3.65 -4.18
CA GLU A 101 -3.69 -4.69 -3.33
C GLU A 101 -3.56 -6.04 -4.03
N ASP A 102 -4.40 -6.32 -5.02
CA ASP A 102 -4.32 -7.54 -5.82
C ASP A 102 -3.09 -7.59 -6.74
N VAL A 103 -2.65 -6.44 -7.27
CA VAL A 103 -1.35 -6.36 -7.97
C VAL A 103 -0.23 -6.74 -7.00
N ALA A 104 -0.33 -6.19 -5.82
CA ALA A 104 0.58 -6.48 -4.74
C ALA A 104 0.65 -7.97 -4.41
N ASP A 105 -0.49 -8.63 -4.32
CA ASP A 105 -0.59 -10.05 -4.01
C ASP A 105 -0.18 -10.94 -5.21
N ALA A 106 -0.44 -10.49 -6.46
CA ALA A 106 -0.07 -11.23 -7.68
C ALA A 106 1.45 -11.26 -7.97
N LEU A 107 2.20 -10.27 -7.49
CA LEU A 107 3.67 -10.28 -7.50
C LEU A 107 4.24 -11.30 -6.50
N GLY A 108 3.38 -12.00 -5.78
CA GLY A 108 3.61 -12.63 -4.48
C GLY A 108 4.00 -14.08 -4.43
N ASP A 109 4.15 -14.86 -5.51
CA ASP A 109 4.50 -16.28 -5.34
C ASP A 109 5.98 -16.54 -5.02
N GLN A 110 6.86 -15.60 -5.32
CA GLN A 110 8.25 -15.62 -4.82
C GLN A 110 8.74 -14.27 -4.28
N SER A 111 8.00 -13.20 -4.54
CA SER A 111 8.27 -11.83 -4.06
C SER A 111 7.34 -11.38 -2.93
N GLY A 112 6.40 -12.20 -2.48
CA GLY A 112 5.42 -11.91 -1.44
C GLY A 112 6.03 -11.44 -0.13
N GLU A 113 7.28 -11.81 0.10
CA GLU A 113 8.04 -11.30 1.25
C GLU A 113 8.34 -9.78 1.13
N ALA A 114 8.69 -9.28 -0.05
CA ALA A 114 9.02 -7.87 -0.23
C ALA A 114 7.79 -6.98 -0.05
N LEU A 115 6.64 -7.39 -0.56
CA LEU A 115 5.42 -6.62 -0.46
C LEU A 115 4.73 -6.73 0.91
N ALA A 116 4.78 -7.92 1.53
CA ALA A 116 4.41 -8.06 2.94
C ALA A 116 5.30 -7.19 3.83
N ARG A 117 6.58 -7.06 3.50
CA ARG A 117 7.51 -6.14 4.18
C ARG A 117 7.18 -4.68 3.90
N LEU A 118 6.74 -4.32 2.69
CA LEU A 118 6.29 -2.97 2.38
C LEU A 118 5.10 -2.57 3.26
N LYS A 119 4.10 -3.45 3.42
CA LYS A 119 2.98 -3.24 4.35
C LYS A 119 3.45 -3.08 5.80
N THR A 120 4.51 -3.78 6.19
CA THR A 120 5.13 -3.65 7.52
C THR A 120 5.85 -2.32 7.68
N VAL A 121 6.61 -1.91 6.68
CA VAL A 121 7.29 -0.60 6.65
C VAL A 121 6.28 0.54 6.71
N ALA A 122 5.14 0.39 6.08
CA ALA A 122 4.06 1.38 6.05
C ALA A 122 3.37 1.62 7.41
N ASN A 123 3.65 0.81 8.44
CA ASN A 123 3.27 1.15 9.82
C ASN A 123 3.99 2.42 10.33
N GLN A 124 5.08 2.82 9.67
CA GLN A 124 5.68 4.14 9.77
C GLN A 124 5.55 4.82 8.41
N PRO A 125 4.51 5.63 8.21
CA PRO A 125 4.17 6.15 6.90
C PRO A 125 5.24 7.06 6.29
N LEU A 126 6.05 7.72 7.10
CA LEU A 126 7.11 8.63 6.65
C LEU A 126 8.49 7.97 6.85
N LEU A 127 9.21 7.80 5.74
CA LEU A 127 10.58 7.33 5.68
C LEU A 127 11.48 8.47 5.15
N PRO A 128 12.11 9.26 6.02
CA PRO A 128 13.10 10.24 5.58
C PRO A 128 14.31 9.53 4.98
N LEU A 129 14.80 10.03 3.86
CA LEU A 129 16.04 9.55 3.22
C LEU A 129 17.23 10.41 3.68
N ALA A 130 18.45 9.87 3.61
CA ALA A 130 19.64 10.59 4.07
C ALA A 130 19.96 11.77 3.16
N ASP A 131 19.89 11.52 1.85
CA ASP A 131 20.23 12.49 0.82
C ASP A 131 19.60 12.11 -0.55
N ALA A 132 19.83 12.94 -1.54
CA ALA A 132 19.37 12.69 -2.91
C ALA A 132 20.00 11.43 -3.54
N GLY A 133 21.12 10.93 -3.01
CA GLY A 133 21.76 9.70 -3.48
C GLY A 133 20.93 8.47 -3.17
N GLU A 134 20.37 8.39 -1.97
CA GLU A 134 19.43 7.31 -1.59
C GLU A 134 18.16 7.35 -2.45
N ALA A 135 17.67 8.55 -2.79
CA ALA A 135 16.47 8.71 -3.62
C ALA A 135 16.70 8.37 -5.10
N ARG A 136 17.94 8.48 -5.60
CA ARG A 136 18.25 8.47 -7.05
C ARG A 136 17.77 7.20 -7.76
N ARG A 137 17.99 6.04 -7.16
CA ARG A 137 17.57 4.76 -7.77
C ARG A 137 16.04 4.66 -7.81
N LEU A 138 15.39 5.08 -6.74
CA LEU A 138 13.92 5.07 -6.65
C LEU A 138 13.32 6.05 -7.67
N SER A 139 13.91 7.24 -7.79
CA SER A 139 13.55 8.26 -8.80
C SER A 139 13.65 7.73 -10.24
N ALA A 140 14.76 7.04 -10.57
CA ALA A 140 14.92 6.43 -11.88
C ALA A 140 13.85 5.37 -12.17
N LEU A 141 13.55 4.50 -11.21
CA LEU A 141 12.49 3.49 -11.35
C LEU A 141 11.10 4.11 -11.51
N CYS A 142 10.82 5.21 -10.82
CA CYS A 142 9.57 5.95 -11.00
C CYS A 142 9.50 6.61 -12.39
N ALA A 143 10.59 7.16 -12.88
CA ALA A 143 10.65 7.73 -14.24
C ALA A 143 10.41 6.65 -15.31
N ASP A 144 11.04 5.48 -15.17
CA ASP A 144 10.82 4.34 -16.07
C ASP A 144 9.36 3.87 -16.03
N LEU A 145 8.74 3.81 -14.82
CA LEU A 145 7.34 3.45 -14.64
C LEU A 145 6.41 4.47 -15.30
N TYR A 146 6.70 5.75 -15.17
CA TYR A 146 5.94 6.84 -15.78
C TYR A 146 6.02 6.80 -17.31
N GLU A 147 7.21 6.53 -17.87
CA GLU A 147 7.39 6.35 -19.31
C GLU A 147 6.58 5.16 -19.81
N GLU A 148 6.64 4.03 -19.13
CA GLU A 148 5.90 2.82 -19.50
C GLU A 148 4.37 3.01 -19.42
N ASP A 149 3.87 3.69 -18.36
CA ASP A 149 2.46 4.04 -18.21
C ASP A 149 1.97 4.95 -19.34
N SER A 150 2.81 5.92 -19.75
CA SER A 150 2.48 6.89 -20.80
C SER A 150 2.48 6.28 -22.20
N LEU A 151 3.38 5.36 -22.50
CA LEU A 151 3.58 4.80 -23.85
C LEU A 151 2.74 3.55 -24.11
N ALA A 152 2.33 2.83 -23.09
CA ALA A 152 1.51 1.62 -23.16
C ALA A 152 1.93 0.62 -24.26
N ARG A 153 3.23 0.35 -24.37
CA ARG A 153 3.84 -0.52 -25.41
C ARG A 153 3.42 -1.99 -25.23
N GLU A 154 3.75 -2.83 -26.22
CA GLU A 154 3.57 -4.28 -26.09
C GLU A 154 4.30 -4.80 -24.85
N GLY A 155 3.63 -5.64 -24.03
CA GLY A 155 4.17 -6.10 -22.76
C GLY A 155 4.00 -5.13 -21.59
N HIS A 156 3.39 -3.97 -21.80
CA HIS A 156 3.16 -2.91 -20.83
C HIS A 156 2.78 -3.42 -19.42
N ARG A 157 1.74 -4.27 -19.31
CA ARG A 157 1.29 -4.75 -17.99
C ARG A 157 2.39 -5.52 -17.22
N LEU A 158 3.19 -6.31 -17.93
CA LEU A 158 4.30 -7.05 -17.32
C LEU A 158 5.43 -6.11 -16.90
N ALA A 159 5.77 -5.13 -17.75
CA ALA A 159 6.78 -4.12 -17.46
C ALA A 159 6.37 -3.28 -16.22
N MET A 160 5.14 -2.78 -16.17
CA MET A 160 4.59 -2.03 -15.04
C MET A 160 4.68 -2.82 -13.72
N ARG A 161 4.32 -4.10 -13.73
CA ARG A 161 4.44 -4.97 -12.55
C ARG A 161 5.90 -5.18 -12.15
N GLY A 162 6.79 -5.41 -13.11
CA GLY A 162 8.22 -5.57 -12.85
C GLY A 162 8.83 -4.33 -12.21
N LEU A 163 8.53 -3.15 -12.75
CA LEU A 163 8.98 -1.86 -12.22
C LEU A 163 8.40 -1.57 -10.82
N LEU A 164 7.12 -1.84 -10.61
CA LEU A 164 6.51 -1.73 -9.28
C LEU A 164 7.18 -2.65 -8.26
N ALA A 165 7.50 -3.89 -8.64
CA ALA A 165 8.23 -4.82 -7.77
C ALA A 165 9.61 -4.29 -7.38
N LEU A 166 10.35 -3.71 -8.34
CA LEU A 166 11.65 -3.09 -8.06
C LEU A 166 11.52 -1.87 -7.14
N ILE A 167 10.51 -1.02 -7.35
CA ILE A 167 10.20 0.12 -6.47
C ILE A 167 9.93 -0.37 -5.04
N ALA A 168 9.05 -1.38 -4.88
CA ALA A 168 8.72 -1.93 -3.57
C ALA A 168 9.94 -2.51 -2.85
N ILE A 169 10.79 -3.26 -3.56
CA ILE A 169 12.04 -3.82 -3.02
C ILE A 169 12.97 -2.70 -2.57
N GLU A 170 13.12 -1.65 -3.37
CA GLU A 170 14.02 -0.54 -3.05
C GLU A 170 13.55 0.23 -1.81
N VAL A 171 12.25 0.50 -1.69
CA VAL A 171 11.66 1.11 -0.49
C VAL A 171 11.93 0.27 0.76
N VAL A 172 11.75 -1.05 0.68
CA VAL A 172 12.04 -1.96 1.79
C VAL A 172 13.53 -1.94 2.15
N ARG A 173 14.44 -1.93 1.17
CA ARG A 173 15.89 -1.85 1.40
C ARG A 173 16.28 -0.55 2.11
N LEU A 174 15.74 0.57 1.65
CA LEU A 174 15.95 1.88 2.27
C LEU A 174 15.45 1.89 3.72
N ALA A 175 14.25 1.37 3.97
CA ALA A 175 13.69 1.29 5.31
C ALA A 175 14.54 0.41 6.26
N VAL A 176 15.03 -0.74 5.79
CA VAL A 176 15.91 -1.62 6.55
C VAL A 176 17.25 -0.93 6.84
N SER A 177 17.83 -0.25 5.85
CA SER A 177 19.07 0.52 6.02
C SER A 177 18.90 1.62 7.08
N ARG A 178 17.81 2.39 7.01
CA ARG A 178 17.49 3.47 7.96
C ARG A 178 17.24 2.94 9.38
N ALA A 179 16.61 1.77 9.51
CA ALA A 179 16.43 1.13 10.81
C ALA A 179 17.75 0.70 11.44
N ARG A 180 18.67 0.18 10.65
CA ARG A 180 20.01 -0.20 11.12
C ARG A 180 20.84 1.00 11.58
N SER A 181 20.69 2.14 10.94
CA SER A 181 21.36 3.39 11.35
C SER A 181 20.68 4.08 12.56
N GLY A 182 19.59 3.53 13.10
CA GLY A 182 18.80 4.12 14.18
C GLY A 182 18.00 5.36 13.79
N ALA A 183 17.97 5.72 12.51
CA ALA A 183 17.26 6.90 12.02
C ALA A 183 15.74 6.67 11.93
N VAL A 184 15.31 5.41 11.86
CA VAL A 184 13.90 4.99 11.84
C VAL A 184 13.76 3.74 12.69
N THR A 185 12.76 3.71 13.55
CA THR A 185 12.40 2.49 14.27
C THR A 185 11.38 1.74 13.42
N LEU A 186 11.81 0.70 12.72
CA LEU A 186 10.82 -0.18 12.09
C LEU A 186 10.02 -0.83 13.23
N SER A 187 8.73 -0.57 13.23
CA SER A 187 7.83 -1.35 14.08
C SER A 187 8.07 -2.82 13.75
N ARG A 188 8.49 -3.59 14.75
CA ARG A 188 8.58 -5.05 14.56
C ARG A 188 7.17 -5.49 14.22
N THR A 189 6.99 -6.10 13.08
CA THR A 189 5.73 -6.76 12.75
C THR A 189 5.35 -7.59 13.96
N ASP A 190 4.12 -7.45 14.41
CA ASP A 190 3.66 -8.28 15.52
C ASP A 190 3.77 -9.75 15.09
N PRO A 191 4.61 -10.56 15.74
CA PRO A 191 4.86 -11.94 15.31
C PRO A 191 3.57 -12.77 15.16
N ARG A 192 2.54 -12.42 15.92
CA ARG A 192 1.23 -13.08 15.86
C ARG A 192 0.43 -12.66 14.64
N VAL A 193 0.56 -11.41 14.21
CA VAL A 193 -0.07 -10.94 12.96
C VAL A 193 0.60 -11.61 11.77
N ASP A 194 1.92 -11.75 11.75
CA ASP A 194 2.64 -12.46 10.69
C ASP A 194 2.29 -13.95 10.68
N GLN A 195 2.16 -14.55 11.86
CA GLN A 195 1.74 -15.94 11.97
C GLN A 195 0.30 -16.12 11.48
N LEU A 196 -0.60 -15.19 11.81
CA LEU A 196 -1.97 -15.20 11.27
C LEU A 196 -1.96 -15.11 9.75
N ARG A 197 -1.20 -14.18 9.15
CA ARG A 197 -1.11 -14.04 7.70
C ARG A 197 -0.66 -15.33 7.02
N ARG A 198 0.40 -15.96 7.52
CA ARG A 198 0.85 -17.26 7.01
C ARG A 198 -0.24 -18.33 7.10
N LEU A 199 -0.89 -18.47 8.25
CA LEU A 199 -1.99 -19.42 8.43
C LEU A 199 -3.16 -19.13 7.48
N VAL A 200 -3.47 -17.86 7.25
CA VAL A 200 -4.52 -17.46 6.29
C VAL A 200 -4.10 -17.87 4.88
N ASP A 201 -2.87 -17.60 4.45
CA ASP A 201 -2.39 -17.99 3.12
C ASP A 201 -2.40 -19.51 2.91
N GLU A 202 -2.09 -20.28 3.94
CA GLU A 202 -2.10 -21.75 3.90
C GLU A 202 -3.51 -22.36 3.86
N HIS A 203 -4.48 -21.71 4.54
CA HIS A 203 -5.76 -22.38 4.84
C HIS A 203 -7.00 -21.68 4.28
N PHE A 204 -6.93 -20.43 3.75
CA PHE A 204 -8.09 -19.62 3.37
C PHE A 204 -9.07 -20.29 2.40
N ARG A 205 -8.60 -21.25 1.59
CA ARG A 205 -9.45 -21.98 0.64
C ARG A 205 -10.43 -22.93 1.33
N LYS A 206 -10.08 -23.45 2.50
CA LYS A 206 -10.86 -24.43 3.25
C LYS A 206 -11.44 -23.85 4.53
N GLU A 207 -10.70 -22.94 5.16
CA GLU A 207 -11.01 -22.40 6.48
C GLU A 207 -11.28 -20.90 6.40
N ARG A 208 -12.53 -20.53 6.59
CA ARG A 208 -12.98 -19.12 6.52
C ARG A 208 -13.36 -18.52 7.88
N MET A 209 -13.46 -19.38 8.90
CA MET A 209 -13.90 -18.99 10.25
C MET A 209 -12.72 -18.54 11.09
N ILE A 210 -12.86 -17.40 11.75
CA ILE A 210 -11.81 -16.86 12.64
C ILE A 210 -11.45 -17.82 13.78
N SER A 211 -12.39 -18.66 14.23
CA SER A 211 -12.19 -19.63 15.31
C SER A 211 -11.05 -20.60 15.00
N PHE A 212 -10.94 -21.07 13.76
CA PHE A 212 -9.85 -21.94 13.33
C PHE A 212 -8.48 -21.28 13.55
N TYR A 213 -8.33 -20.04 13.09
CA TYR A 213 -7.07 -19.30 13.21
C TYR A 213 -6.76 -18.93 14.66
N ALA A 214 -7.78 -18.58 15.42
CA ALA A 214 -7.64 -18.27 16.83
C ALA A 214 -7.15 -19.49 17.64
N GLU A 215 -7.69 -20.68 17.37
CA GLU A 215 -7.23 -21.94 17.97
C GLU A 215 -5.76 -22.23 17.64
N LYS A 216 -5.37 -22.10 16.34
CA LYS A 216 -3.98 -22.30 15.88
C LYS A 216 -2.99 -21.33 16.56
N LEU A 217 -3.47 -20.15 16.94
CA LEU A 217 -2.68 -19.11 17.62
C LEU A 217 -2.81 -19.14 19.15
N ALA A 218 -3.49 -20.15 19.70
CA ALA A 218 -3.77 -20.28 21.13
C ALA A 218 -4.45 -19.02 21.72
N MET A 219 -5.43 -18.48 20.99
CA MET A 219 -6.19 -17.28 21.35
C MET A 219 -7.71 -17.54 21.24
N THR A 220 -8.51 -16.69 21.89
CA THR A 220 -9.93 -16.61 21.57
C THR A 220 -10.16 -15.74 20.33
N PRO A 221 -11.26 -15.94 19.58
CA PRO A 221 -11.58 -15.10 18.41
C PRO A 221 -11.59 -13.60 18.72
N ASP A 222 -12.16 -13.21 19.85
CA ASP A 222 -12.23 -11.80 20.27
C ASP A 222 -10.84 -11.23 20.56
N ARG A 223 -10.01 -11.96 21.30
CA ARG A 223 -8.62 -11.55 21.58
C ARG A 223 -7.80 -11.46 20.31
N LEU A 224 -8.00 -12.37 19.35
CA LEU A 224 -7.31 -12.31 18.05
C LEU A 224 -7.75 -11.08 17.26
N ASN A 225 -9.06 -10.81 17.19
CA ASN A 225 -9.58 -9.61 16.53
C ASN A 225 -9.03 -8.33 17.14
N ASP A 226 -9.07 -8.19 18.47
CA ASP A 226 -8.58 -7.00 19.17
C ASP A 226 -7.08 -6.83 19.01
N HIS A 227 -6.33 -7.93 19.06
CA HIS A 227 -4.88 -7.91 18.90
C HIS A 227 -4.50 -7.45 17.48
N VAL A 228 -5.09 -8.06 16.46
CA VAL A 228 -4.84 -7.73 15.06
C VAL A 228 -5.29 -6.30 14.75
N LYS A 229 -6.46 -5.88 15.25
CA LYS A 229 -6.98 -4.52 15.05
C LYS A 229 -6.05 -3.46 15.65
N ARG A 230 -5.48 -3.71 16.83
CA ARG A 230 -4.50 -2.79 17.44
C ARG A 230 -3.20 -2.70 16.63
N ALA A 231 -2.76 -3.81 16.03
CA ALA A 231 -1.50 -3.87 15.30
C ALA A 231 -1.62 -3.41 13.83
N THR A 232 -2.83 -3.54 13.21
CA THR A 232 -3.00 -3.34 11.76
C THR A 232 -4.12 -2.36 11.39
N GLY A 233 -4.90 -1.90 12.35
CA GLY A 233 -6.09 -1.07 12.10
C GLY A 233 -7.35 -1.85 11.67
N VAL A 234 -7.22 -3.11 11.24
CA VAL A 234 -8.33 -3.95 10.78
C VAL A 234 -8.46 -5.23 11.60
N THR A 235 -9.64 -5.84 11.64
CA THR A 235 -9.86 -7.09 12.39
C THR A 235 -9.25 -8.30 11.69
N ALA A 236 -8.94 -9.36 12.44
CA ALA A 236 -8.50 -10.64 11.87
C ALA A 236 -9.51 -11.21 10.87
N GLY A 237 -10.81 -11.13 11.18
CA GLY A 237 -11.87 -11.55 10.26
C GLY A 237 -11.90 -10.73 8.96
N HIS A 238 -11.47 -9.47 8.99
CA HIS A 238 -11.30 -8.66 7.78
C HIS A 238 -10.14 -9.18 6.92
N LEU A 239 -8.98 -9.47 7.51
CA LEU A 239 -7.81 -10.02 6.78
C LEU A 239 -8.15 -11.36 6.10
N ILE A 240 -8.86 -12.26 6.81
CA ILE A 240 -9.30 -13.55 6.25
C ILE A 240 -10.22 -13.31 5.04
N ARG A 241 -11.25 -12.48 5.18
CA ARG A 241 -12.18 -12.17 4.08
C ARG A 241 -11.48 -11.52 2.89
N GLN A 242 -10.57 -10.60 3.11
CA GLN A 242 -9.80 -9.97 2.04
C GLN A 242 -9.02 -11.00 1.24
N ARG A 243 -8.33 -11.94 1.90
CA ARG A 243 -7.57 -12.99 1.21
C ARG A 243 -8.47 -13.88 0.33
N VAL A 244 -9.64 -14.27 0.87
CA VAL A 244 -10.64 -15.06 0.12
C VAL A 244 -11.16 -14.27 -1.09
N LEU A 245 -11.50 -12.99 -0.92
CA LEU A 245 -11.99 -12.14 -2.00
C LEU A 245 -10.93 -11.91 -3.08
N THR A 246 -9.67 -11.70 -2.70
CA THR A 246 -8.56 -11.58 -3.65
C THR A 246 -8.43 -12.81 -4.51
N GLU A 247 -8.46 -14.02 -3.91
CA GLU A 247 -8.40 -15.26 -4.68
C GLU A 247 -9.62 -15.47 -5.57
N ALA A 248 -10.82 -15.20 -5.07
CA ALA A 248 -12.04 -15.30 -5.87
C ALA A 248 -12.00 -14.37 -7.10
N LYS A 249 -11.57 -13.12 -6.91
CA LYS A 249 -11.38 -12.18 -8.02
C LYS A 249 -10.32 -12.68 -9.01
N ARG A 250 -9.18 -13.18 -8.52
CA ARG A 250 -8.14 -13.76 -9.36
C ARG A 250 -8.68 -14.90 -10.23
N GLN A 251 -9.46 -15.81 -9.65
CA GLN A 251 -10.06 -16.92 -10.39
C GLN A 251 -11.07 -16.44 -11.43
N LEU A 252 -11.91 -15.46 -11.11
CA LEU A 252 -12.86 -14.87 -12.05
C LEU A 252 -12.19 -14.20 -13.26
N VAL A 253 -11.02 -13.59 -13.06
CA VAL A 253 -10.31 -12.85 -14.13
C VAL A 253 -9.42 -13.78 -14.96
N PHE A 254 -8.76 -14.75 -14.33
CA PHE A 254 -7.71 -15.54 -14.97
C PHE A 254 -8.09 -17.00 -15.25
N THR A 255 -9.31 -17.43 -14.92
CA THR A 255 -9.79 -18.78 -15.22
C THR A 255 -11.16 -18.74 -15.90
N ASN A 256 -11.51 -19.83 -16.60
CA ASN A 256 -12.84 -20.02 -17.19
C ASN A 256 -13.79 -20.76 -16.24
N GLN A 257 -13.50 -20.77 -14.93
CA GLN A 257 -14.35 -21.44 -13.94
C GLN A 257 -15.68 -20.71 -13.79
N ALA A 258 -16.75 -21.46 -13.63
CA ALA A 258 -18.06 -20.87 -13.36
C ALA A 258 -18.10 -20.29 -11.94
N ILE A 259 -18.92 -19.24 -11.74
CA ILE A 259 -19.01 -18.55 -10.43
C ILE A 259 -19.30 -19.51 -9.28
N HIS A 260 -20.15 -20.53 -9.51
CA HIS A 260 -20.49 -21.53 -8.48
C HIS A 260 -19.34 -22.50 -8.14
N GLU A 261 -18.28 -22.58 -8.95
CA GLU A 261 -17.08 -23.37 -8.68
C GLU A 261 -16.05 -22.58 -7.87
N ILE A 262 -16.17 -21.25 -7.88
CA ILE A 262 -15.28 -20.31 -7.16
C ILE A 262 -15.81 -20.00 -5.75
N ALA A 263 -17.13 -20.07 -5.55
CA ALA A 263 -17.78 -19.75 -4.28
C ALA A 263 -17.63 -20.85 -3.23
#